data_0dc6295e4929a33664bb4019568894dd
#
_entry.id   0dc6295e4929a33664bb4019568894dd
#
_cell.length_a   1.000
_cell.length_b   1.000
_cell.length_c   1.000
_cell.angle_alpha   90.00
_cell.angle_beta   90.00
_cell.angle_gamma   90.00
#
_symmetry.space_group_name_H-M   'P 1'
#
loop_
_entity.id
_entity.type
_entity.pdbx_description
1 polymer ?
#
loop_
_entity_poly.entity_id
_entity_poly.type
_entity_poly.pdbx_seq_one_letter_code
_entity_poly.pdbx_strand_id
1 'polypeptide(L)'
;MTVAGDPTFNQAHNMPYDFRGLVRGVDLFEPEGYGRIGDWKQVRPGMFTVAYARAIDASKPVMWAEYGVSSWDVNLMQTSPSSLDFEGRFYEDFLKMVRQSGANGAVCWWYPGGFRTNENSDFGIINPDGTDRPATVVLRKYAEQVTRPRDIPQPEVWIEFNPDDPAGIEGIYKKVSSKFWQTVESGRVPGLRPSGKK
;
A
#
# COMPACT_ATOMS: atom_id res chain seq x y z
N MET A 1 -4.60 3.26 -15.72
CA MET A 1 -3.67 2.12 -15.94
C MET A 1 -3.14 1.68 -14.61
N THR A 2 -3.53 0.51 -14.18
CA THR A 2 -3.13 -0.07 -12.89
C THR A 2 -1.68 -0.51 -13.00
N VAL A 3 -0.83 -0.03 -12.12
CA VAL A 3 0.49 -0.61 -11.93
C VAL A 3 0.31 -1.76 -10.94
N ALA A 4 -0.04 -2.93 -11.47
CA ALA A 4 -0.32 -4.10 -10.66
C ALA A 4 0.93 -4.50 -9.86
N GLY A 5 0.75 -4.72 -8.57
CA GLY A 5 1.75 -5.30 -7.70
C GLY A 5 2.84 -4.33 -7.25
N ASP A 6 2.65 -3.74 -6.09
CA ASP A 6 3.76 -3.12 -5.37
C ASP A 6 4.75 -4.21 -4.95
N PRO A 7 5.99 -4.24 -5.48
CA PRO A 7 6.99 -5.24 -5.11
C PRO A 7 7.39 -5.17 -3.64
N THR A 8 7.03 -4.09 -2.95
CA THR A 8 7.25 -3.95 -1.51
C THR A 8 6.18 -4.68 -0.69
N PHE A 9 5.00 -4.94 -1.26
CA PHE A 9 3.90 -5.68 -0.64
C PHE A 9 3.83 -7.14 -1.10
N ASN A 10 4.13 -7.40 -2.36
CA ASN A 10 4.01 -8.73 -2.92
C ASN A 10 5.34 -9.17 -3.55
N GLN A 11 6.11 -9.96 -2.83
CA GLN A 11 7.41 -10.49 -3.27
C GLN A 11 7.33 -11.34 -4.56
N ALA A 12 6.14 -11.66 -5.05
CA ALA A 12 5.95 -12.54 -6.20
C ALA A 12 5.97 -11.82 -7.56
N HIS A 13 5.95 -10.50 -7.59
CA HIS A 13 5.82 -9.75 -8.83
C HIS A 13 6.98 -8.79 -9.04
N ASN A 14 8.07 -9.29 -9.61
CA ASN A 14 9.02 -8.44 -10.30
C ASN A 14 8.30 -7.79 -11.48
N MET A 15 7.86 -6.57 -11.28
CA MET A 15 7.20 -5.82 -12.34
C MET A 15 8.26 -5.27 -13.29
N PRO A 16 8.30 -5.73 -14.55
CA PRO A 16 9.31 -5.29 -15.53
C PRO A 16 8.99 -3.91 -16.11
N TYR A 17 8.12 -3.14 -15.47
CA TYR A 17 7.69 -1.85 -16.00
C TYR A 17 8.63 -0.72 -15.60
N ASP A 18 9.02 0.08 -16.57
CA ASP A 18 9.66 1.36 -16.32
C ASP A 18 8.61 2.39 -15.92
N PHE A 19 8.52 2.69 -14.64
CA PHE A 19 7.62 3.71 -14.10
C PHE A 19 7.82 5.07 -14.78
N ARG A 20 9.05 5.42 -15.17
CA ARG A 20 9.36 6.67 -15.85
C ARG A 20 8.83 6.70 -17.28
N GLY A 21 8.82 5.55 -17.94
CA GLY A 21 8.18 5.38 -19.24
C GLY A 21 6.66 5.44 -19.16
N LEU A 22 6.09 4.73 -18.18
CA LEU A 22 4.65 4.63 -17.98
C LEU A 22 4.02 5.97 -17.57
N VAL A 23 4.70 6.76 -16.74
CA VAL A 23 4.15 8.01 -16.20
C VAL A 23 3.71 9.01 -17.27
N ARG A 24 4.29 8.95 -18.46
CA ARG A 24 3.92 9.84 -19.59
C ARG A 24 2.53 9.57 -20.15
N GLY A 25 2.02 8.35 -19.96
CA GLY A 25 0.74 7.90 -20.52
C GLY A 25 -0.36 7.69 -19.50
N VAL A 26 -0.14 8.05 -18.23
CA VAL A 26 -1.13 7.84 -17.16
C VAL A 26 -1.42 9.16 -16.42
N ASP A 27 -2.62 9.28 -15.86
CA ASP A 27 -3.05 10.46 -15.11
C ASP A 27 -2.74 10.36 -13.62
N LEU A 28 -2.60 9.14 -13.10
CA LEU A 28 -2.32 8.86 -11.69
C LEU A 28 -1.53 7.55 -11.54
N PHE A 29 -0.89 7.38 -10.39
CA PHE A 29 -0.29 6.13 -9.97
C PHE A 29 -1.31 5.30 -9.18
N GLU A 30 -1.43 4.02 -9.52
CA GLU A 30 -2.38 3.08 -8.91
C GLU A 30 -1.66 1.82 -8.39
N PRO A 31 -0.96 1.92 -7.26
CA PRO A 31 -0.39 0.74 -6.61
C PRO A 31 -1.47 -0.14 -5.97
N GLU A 32 -1.16 -1.41 -5.76
CA GLU A 32 -1.98 -2.37 -5.05
C GLU A 32 -1.26 -2.82 -3.77
N GLY A 33 -2.01 -2.94 -2.66
CA GLY A 33 -1.48 -3.24 -1.34
C GLY A 33 -2.14 -4.44 -0.69
N TYR A 34 -1.59 -5.63 -0.92
CA TYR A 34 -2.10 -6.87 -0.35
C TYR A 34 -1.24 -7.37 0.80
N GLY A 35 -1.88 -7.61 1.96
CA GLY A 35 -1.26 -8.19 3.13
C GLY A 35 -1.39 -9.71 3.18
N ARG A 36 -0.59 -10.33 4.05
CA ARG A 36 -0.69 -11.74 4.41
C ARG A 36 -1.04 -11.86 5.89
N ILE A 37 -1.90 -12.79 6.25
CA ILE A 37 -2.22 -13.08 7.65
C ILE A 37 -0.93 -13.30 8.43
N GLY A 38 -0.80 -12.61 9.57
CA GLY A 38 0.36 -12.72 10.46
C GLY A 38 1.51 -11.76 10.16
N ASP A 39 1.50 -11.04 9.04
CA ASP A 39 2.56 -10.10 8.68
C ASP A 39 2.05 -8.66 8.51
N TRP A 40 1.70 -8.03 9.62
CA TRP A 40 1.26 -6.63 9.66
C TRP A 40 2.35 -5.62 9.23
N LYS A 41 3.63 -6.03 9.23
CA LYS A 41 4.74 -5.17 8.78
C LYS A 41 4.68 -4.85 7.30
N GLN A 42 3.90 -5.61 6.53
CA GLN A 42 3.72 -5.42 5.09
C GLN A 42 3.02 -4.11 4.71
N VAL A 43 2.25 -3.51 5.60
CA VAL A 43 1.63 -2.20 5.33
C VAL A 43 2.68 -1.08 5.24
N ARG A 44 3.70 -1.16 6.06
CA ARG A 44 4.74 -0.14 6.19
C ARG A 44 5.43 0.22 4.85
N PRO A 45 5.83 -0.72 4.00
CA PRO A 45 6.44 -0.44 2.71
C PRO A 45 5.64 0.48 1.78
N GLY A 46 4.33 0.56 1.93
CA GLY A 46 3.49 1.46 1.13
C GLY A 46 3.86 2.94 1.25
N MET A 47 4.42 3.38 2.38
CA MET A 47 4.96 4.74 2.49
C MET A 47 6.11 4.98 1.50
N PHE A 48 6.98 3.97 1.33
CA PHE A 48 8.07 4.04 0.36
C PHE A 48 7.53 4.12 -1.07
N THR A 49 6.52 3.31 -1.39
CA THR A 49 5.90 3.31 -2.72
C THR A 49 5.32 4.68 -3.08
N VAL A 50 4.62 5.33 -2.15
CA VAL A 50 4.09 6.68 -2.37
C VAL A 50 5.23 7.70 -2.56
N ALA A 51 6.27 7.62 -1.74
CA ALA A 51 7.45 8.50 -1.88
C ALA A 51 8.18 8.27 -3.22
N TYR A 52 8.27 7.02 -3.67
CA TYR A 52 8.86 6.66 -4.96
C TYR A 52 8.02 7.20 -6.13
N ALA A 53 6.70 6.98 -6.12
CA ALA A 53 5.81 7.50 -7.16
C ALA A 53 5.98 9.03 -7.31
N ARG A 54 6.03 9.75 -6.20
CA ARG A 54 6.26 11.21 -6.20
C ARG A 54 7.65 11.61 -6.67
N ALA A 55 8.66 10.80 -6.43
CA ALA A 55 10.01 11.06 -6.95
C ALA A 55 10.07 10.90 -8.48
N ILE A 56 9.17 10.12 -9.06
CA ILE A 56 9.04 9.98 -10.52
C ILE A 56 8.25 11.15 -11.12
N ASP A 57 7.09 11.48 -10.53
CA ASP A 57 6.31 12.65 -10.94
C ASP A 57 5.43 13.15 -9.77
N ALA A 58 5.86 14.23 -9.14
CA ALA A 58 5.15 14.82 -8.00
C ALA A 58 3.81 15.49 -8.38
N SER A 59 3.55 15.74 -9.65
CA SER A 59 2.31 16.35 -10.12
C SER A 59 1.15 15.36 -10.17
N LYS A 60 1.44 14.06 -10.17
CA LYS A 60 0.42 13.02 -10.31
C LYS A 60 -0.04 12.50 -8.96
N PRO A 61 -1.37 12.31 -8.79
CA PRO A 61 -1.91 11.70 -7.58
C PRO A 61 -1.47 10.24 -7.46
N VAL A 62 -1.42 9.75 -6.23
CA VAL A 62 -1.18 8.35 -5.89
C VAL A 62 -2.43 7.82 -5.19
N MET A 63 -3.13 6.89 -5.83
CA MET A 63 -4.33 6.27 -5.30
C MET A 63 -4.13 4.76 -5.27
N TRP A 64 -4.30 4.15 -4.11
CA TRP A 64 -4.26 2.70 -3.99
C TRP A 64 -5.51 2.11 -4.67
N ALA A 65 -5.32 1.48 -5.82
CA ALA A 65 -6.42 0.91 -6.61
C ALA A 65 -7.08 -0.25 -5.88
N GLU A 66 -6.28 -1.02 -5.16
CA GLU A 66 -6.75 -2.13 -4.35
C GLU A 66 -5.88 -2.27 -3.10
N TYR A 67 -6.52 -2.59 -1.97
CA TYR A 67 -5.82 -3.07 -0.78
C TYR A 67 -6.70 -4.02 0.01
N GLY A 68 -6.07 -5.00 0.64
CA GLY A 68 -6.79 -5.97 1.45
C GLY A 68 -5.89 -7.07 1.98
N VAL A 69 -6.45 -7.89 2.83
CA VAL A 69 -5.87 -9.13 3.30
C VAL A 69 -6.96 -10.19 3.39
N SER A 70 -6.66 -11.40 2.91
CA SER A 70 -7.61 -12.49 3.04
C SER A 70 -7.74 -12.90 4.51
N SER A 71 -8.98 -12.98 4.98
CA SER A 71 -9.33 -13.52 6.30
C SER A 71 -9.56 -15.03 6.28
N TRP A 72 -9.46 -15.68 5.12
CA TRP A 72 -9.62 -17.12 4.98
C TRP A 72 -8.46 -17.89 5.58
N ASP A 73 -8.75 -18.75 6.55
CA ASP A 73 -7.78 -19.67 7.13
C ASP A 73 -7.83 -21.00 6.36
N VAL A 74 -6.79 -21.29 5.61
CA VAL A 74 -6.71 -22.49 4.76
C VAL A 74 -6.63 -23.79 5.58
N ASN A 75 -6.17 -23.73 6.82
CA ASN A 75 -6.09 -24.90 7.69
C ASN A 75 -7.45 -25.22 8.33
N LEU A 76 -8.23 -24.19 8.62
CA LEU A 76 -9.55 -24.33 9.20
C LEU A 76 -10.66 -24.40 8.14
N MET A 77 -10.33 -24.07 6.87
CA MET A 77 -11.29 -23.97 5.76
C MET A 77 -12.47 -23.04 6.07
N GLN A 78 -12.20 -21.95 6.78
CA GLN A 78 -13.15 -20.91 7.16
C GLN A 78 -12.44 -19.65 7.61
N THR A 79 -13.18 -18.56 7.77
CA THR A 79 -12.70 -17.40 8.53
C THR A 79 -12.73 -17.74 10.03
N SER A 80 -11.78 -17.18 10.77
CA SER A 80 -11.69 -17.31 12.23
C SER A 80 -11.77 -15.95 12.91
N PRO A 81 -12.15 -15.86 14.18
CA PRO A 81 -12.09 -14.58 14.92
C PRO A 81 -10.71 -13.92 14.86
N SER A 82 -9.64 -14.71 14.94
CA SER A 82 -8.27 -14.18 14.87
C SER A 82 -7.88 -13.66 13.49
N SER A 83 -8.36 -14.30 12.42
CA SER A 83 -8.11 -13.82 11.06
C SER A 83 -8.90 -12.55 10.73
N LEU A 84 -10.15 -12.46 11.22
CA LEU A 84 -10.96 -11.26 11.11
C LEU A 84 -10.40 -10.09 11.92
N ASP A 85 -9.91 -10.35 13.13
CA ASP A 85 -9.22 -9.33 13.94
C ASP A 85 -7.93 -8.86 13.27
N PHE A 86 -7.19 -9.77 12.65
CA PHE A 86 -6.00 -9.41 11.88
C PHE A 86 -6.38 -8.53 10.68
N GLU A 87 -7.43 -8.88 9.94
CA GLU A 87 -7.94 -8.07 8.85
C GLU A 87 -8.27 -6.64 9.32
N GLY A 88 -8.98 -6.51 10.44
CA GLY A 88 -9.30 -5.20 11.04
C GLY A 88 -8.05 -4.37 11.36
N ARG A 89 -7.02 -4.99 11.98
CA ARG A 89 -5.74 -4.30 12.25
C ARG A 89 -5.01 -3.92 10.98
N PHE A 90 -4.98 -4.79 9.97
CA PHE A 90 -4.40 -4.49 8.66
C PHE A 90 -5.05 -3.25 8.03
N TYR A 91 -6.39 -3.19 8.03
CA TYR A 91 -7.14 -2.04 7.51
C TYR A 91 -6.82 -0.75 8.28
N GLU A 92 -6.75 -0.82 9.60
CA GLU A 92 -6.39 0.33 10.43
C GLU A 92 -4.98 0.86 10.10
N ASP A 93 -4.01 -0.04 10.02
CA ASP A 93 -2.63 0.34 9.72
C ASP A 93 -2.48 0.84 8.28
N PHE A 94 -3.22 0.25 7.33
CA PHE A 94 -3.23 0.70 5.96
C PHE A 94 -3.78 2.14 5.83
N LEU A 95 -4.89 2.45 6.46
CA LEU A 95 -5.47 3.79 6.44
C LEU A 95 -4.58 4.82 7.15
N LYS A 96 -3.89 4.43 8.22
CA LYS A 96 -2.85 5.27 8.85
C LYS A 96 -1.71 5.55 7.86
N MET A 97 -1.23 4.53 7.17
CA MET A 97 -0.19 4.65 6.14
C MET A 97 -0.61 5.57 5.01
N VAL A 98 -1.82 5.40 4.47
CA VAL A 98 -2.40 6.27 3.43
C VAL A 98 -2.38 7.74 3.88
N ARG A 99 -2.74 8.01 5.13
CA ARG A 99 -2.70 9.36 5.69
C ARG A 99 -1.30 9.89 5.86
N GLN A 100 -0.41 9.12 6.45
CA GLN A 100 0.97 9.52 6.74
C GLN A 100 1.81 9.74 5.49
N SER A 101 1.63 8.90 4.47
CA SER A 101 2.31 9.03 3.18
C SER A 101 1.75 10.17 2.32
N GLY A 102 0.54 10.65 2.64
CA GLY A 102 -0.19 11.62 1.84
C GLY A 102 -0.71 11.06 0.51
N ALA A 103 -0.91 9.75 0.38
CA ALA A 103 -1.60 9.18 -0.77
C ALA A 103 -2.99 9.80 -0.92
N ASN A 104 -3.47 9.92 -2.14
CA ASN A 104 -4.70 10.67 -2.47
C ASN A 104 -5.98 9.88 -2.20
N GLY A 105 -5.87 8.55 -2.10
CA GLY A 105 -7.01 7.68 -1.82
C GLY A 105 -6.64 6.22 -1.76
N ALA A 106 -7.62 5.38 -1.42
CA ALA A 106 -7.49 3.94 -1.42
C ALA A 106 -8.86 3.27 -1.60
N VAL A 107 -8.93 2.20 -2.37
CA VAL A 107 -10.11 1.37 -2.59
C VAL A 107 -9.83 -0.01 -1.99
N CYS A 108 -10.71 -0.46 -1.09
CA CYS A 108 -10.54 -1.77 -0.48
C CYS A 108 -10.97 -2.89 -1.43
N TRP A 109 -10.25 -3.97 -1.40
CA TRP A 109 -10.59 -5.23 -1.99
C TRP A 109 -10.90 -6.23 -0.89
N TRP A 110 -12.11 -6.69 -0.68
CA TRP A 110 -13.31 -6.73 -1.47
C TRP A 110 -14.54 -6.38 -0.60
N TYR A 111 -15.72 -6.03 -1.19
CA TYR A 111 -16.88 -5.65 -0.38
C TYR A 111 -17.61 -6.84 0.25
N PRO A 112 -18.18 -7.82 -0.52
CA PRO A 112 -18.92 -8.92 0.10
C PRO A 112 -17.99 -9.98 0.67
N GLY A 113 -18.36 -10.50 1.84
CA GLY A 113 -17.69 -11.66 2.44
C GLY A 113 -18.11 -12.97 1.79
N GLY A 114 -17.28 -13.97 1.99
CA GLY A 114 -17.46 -15.33 1.52
C GLY A 114 -16.27 -15.84 0.71
N PHE A 115 -16.14 -17.15 0.69
CA PHE A 115 -15.03 -17.82 0.03
C PHE A 115 -15.11 -17.70 -1.49
N ARG A 116 -14.02 -17.27 -2.11
CA ARG A 116 -13.82 -17.16 -3.55
C ARG A 116 -12.98 -18.32 -4.05
N THR A 117 -13.60 -19.27 -4.75
CA THR A 117 -12.98 -20.53 -5.19
C THR A 117 -11.77 -20.34 -6.10
N ASN A 118 -11.80 -19.37 -7.00
CA ASN A 118 -10.72 -19.11 -7.94
C ASN A 118 -9.48 -18.48 -7.31
N GLU A 119 -9.62 -17.88 -6.12
CA GLU A 119 -8.53 -17.22 -5.40
C GLU A 119 -8.16 -17.93 -4.09
N ASN A 120 -8.96 -18.93 -3.68
CA ASN A 120 -8.83 -19.58 -2.36
C ASN A 120 -8.76 -18.56 -1.22
N SER A 121 -9.66 -17.57 -1.25
CA SER A 121 -9.58 -16.40 -0.38
C SER A 121 -10.94 -15.90 0.08
N ASP A 122 -10.95 -15.11 1.13
CA ASP A 122 -12.07 -14.26 1.54
C ASP A 122 -11.51 -12.89 1.97
N PHE A 123 -11.64 -11.90 1.11
CA PHE A 123 -11.21 -10.51 1.33
C PHE A 123 -12.37 -9.60 1.75
N GLY A 124 -13.55 -10.17 1.99
CA GLY A 124 -14.75 -9.38 2.26
C GLY A 124 -14.64 -8.56 3.53
N ILE A 125 -15.12 -7.32 3.49
CA ILE A 125 -15.16 -6.43 4.66
C ILE A 125 -16.45 -6.59 5.48
N ILE A 126 -17.44 -7.27 4.94
CA ILE A 126 -18.68 -7.67 5.65
C ILE A 126 -18.84 -9.18 5.61
N ASN A 127 -19.57 -9.74 6.56
CA ASN A 127 -19.91 -11.16 6.57
C ASN A 127 -20.92 -11.50 5.45
N PRO A 128 -21.02 -12.78 5.02
CA PRO A 128 -22.01 -13.20 4.02
C PRO A 128 -23.46 -12.89 4.39
N ASP A 129 -23.78 -12.79 5.67
CA ASP A 129 -25.10 -12.42 6.18
C ASP A 129 -25.35 -10.90 6.24
N GLY A 130 -24.36 -10.09 5.79
CA GLY A 130 -24.42 -8.63 5.79
C GLY A 130 -24.01 -7.95 7.09
N THR A 131 -23.63 -8.71 8.11
CA THR A 131 -23.14 -8.13 9.37
C THR A 131 -21.71 -7.61 9.22
N ASP A 132 -21.36 -6.62 10.05
CA ASP A 132 -20.04 -5.97 10.00
C ASP A 132 -18.91 -6.91 10.44
N ARG A 133 -17.79 -6.85 9.71
CA ARG A 133 -16.49 -7.35 10.16
C ARG A 133 -15.68 -6.23 10.85
N PRO A 134 -14.63 -6.57 11.60
CA PRO A 134 -13.72 -5.57 12.18
C PRO A 134 -13.19 -4.56 11.17
N ALA A 135 -12.93 -4.98 9.92
CA ALA A 135 -12.52 -4.09 8.84
C ALA A 135 -13.55 -2.98 8.55
N THR A 136 -14.84 -3.30 8.52
CA THR A 136 -15.92 -2.30 8.31
C THR A 136 -15.98 -1.29 9.45
N VAL A 137 -15.82 -1.75 10.69
CA VAL A 137 -15.78 -0.86 11.86
C VAL A 137 -14.62 0.13 11.74
N VAL A 138 -13.45 -0.35 11.33
CA VAL A 138 -12.27 0.49 11.08
C VAL A 138 -12.53 1.49 9.95
N LEU A 139 -13.08 1.04 8.83
CA LEU A 139 -13.41 1.93 7.69
C LEU A 139 -14.33 3.08 8.12
N ARG A 140 -15.40 2.79 8.88
CA ARG A 140 -16.29 3.84 9.41
C ARG A 140 -15.56 4.81 10.35
N LYS A 141 -14.73 4.29 11.25
CA LYS A 141 -13.92 5.10 12.17
C LYS A 141 -13.00 6.09 11.44
N TYR A 142 -12.43 5.68 10.32
CA TYR A 142 -11.48 6.49 9.56
C TYR A 142 -12.11 7.27 8.40
N ALA A 143 -13.36 7.00 8.02
CA ALA A 143 -14.02 7.58 6.84
C ALA A 143 -13.86 9.11 6.74
N GLU A 144 -14.24 9.84 7.79
CA GLU A 144 -14.11 11.31 7.79
C GLU A 144 -12.66 11.78 7.69
N GLN A 145 -11.73 11.02 8.26
CA GLN A 145 -10.33 11.41 8.31
C GLN A 145 -9.62 11.21 6.96
N VAL A 146 -10.04 10.21 6.17
CA VAL A 146 -9.44 9.92 4.86
C VAL A 146 -10.12 10.69 3.72
N THR A 147 -11.38 11.13 3.90
CA THR A 147 -12.11 11.90 2.90
C THR A 147 -11.88 13.41 3.00
N ARG A 148 -11.36 13.91 4.13
CA ARG A 148 -11.05 15.35 4.27
C ARG A 148 -9.81 15.71 3.46
N PRO A 149 -9.85 16.81 2.70
CA PRO A 149 -8.65 17.35 2.07
C PRO A 149 -7.55 17.58 3.11
N ARG A 150 -6.33 17.29 2.74
CA ARG A 150 -5.16 17.51 3.61
C ARG A 150 -3.94 17.89 2.79
N ASP A 151 -3.02 18.57 3.45
CA ASP A 151 -1.73 18.87 2.86
C ASP A 151 -0.92 17.58 2.68
N ILE A 152 -0.21 17.51 1.58
CA ILE A 152 0.75 16.45 1.31
C ILE A 152 1.97 16.71 2.18
N PRO A 153 2.41 15.72 3.01
CA PRO A 153 3.62 15.87 3.82
C PRO A 153 4.81 16.26 2.94
N GLN A 154 5.50 17.34 3.32
CA GLN A 154 6.67 17.79 2.59
C GLN A 154 7.91 17.09 3.11
N PRO A 155 8.81 16.60 2.22
CA PRO A 155 10.04 15.95 2.65
C PRO A 155 10.96 16.89 3.43
N GLU A 156 11.44 16.41 4.57
CA GLU A 156 12.45 17.06 5.42
C GLU A 156 13.84 16.47 5.21
N VAL A 157 13.90 15.23 4.77
CA VAL A 157 15.16 14.51 4.48
C VAL A 157 15.08 13.88 3.10
N TRP A 158 15.95 14.30 2.22
CA TRP A 158 16.05 13.73 0.88
C TRP A 158 17.03 12.55 0.83
N ILE A 159 16.58 11.47 0.19
CA ILE A 159 17.35 10.23 0.00
C ILE A 159 17.50 10.02 -1.50
N GLU A 160 18.74 10.00 -1.95
CA GLU A 160 19.05 9.77 -3.35
C GLU A 160 19.01 8.28 -3.70
N PHE A 161 18.49 7.97 -4.89
CA PHE A 161 18.48 6.62 -5.42
C PHE A 161 18.89 6.61 -6.90
N ASN A 162 19.47 5.50 -7.35
CA ASN A 162 19.76 5.31 -8.77
C ASN A 162 18.47 4.91 -9.50
N PRO A 163 17.91 5.77 -10.39
CA PRO A 163 16.69 5.44 -11.12
C PRO A 163 16.89 4.33 -12.17
N ASP A 164 18.15 4.05 -12.55
CA ASP A 164 18.52 2.99 -13.50
C ASP A 164 19.00 1.72 -12.79
N ASP A 165 18.51 1.47 -11.58
CA ASP A 165 18.84 0.24 -10.86
C ASP A 165 18.32 -0.98 -11.67
N PRO A 166 19.19 -1.94 -12.01
CA PRO A 166 18.79 -3.08 -12.86
C PRO A 166 17.77 -4.00 -12.21
N ALA A 167 17.63 -3.95 -10.89
CA ALA A 167 16.58 -4.67 -10.15
C ALA A 167 15.32 -3.82 -9.92
N GLY A 168 15.19 -2.68 -10.59
CA GLY A 168 14.03 -1.80 -10.51
C GLY A 168 13.76 -1.28 -9.10
N ILE A 169 12.49 -1.07 -8.79
CA ILE A 169 12.06 -0.53 -7.48
C ILE A 169 12.49 -1.42 -6.31
N GLU A 170 12.53 -2.73 -6.48
CA GLU A 170 13.01 -3.65 -5.45
C GLU A 170 14.48 -3.44 -5.12
N GLY A 171 15.31 -3.27 -6.14
CA GLY A 171 16.74 -2.97 -5.96
C GLY A 171 16.95 -1.61 -5.29
N ILE A 172 16.19 -0.62 -5.68
CA ILE A 172 16.18 0.71 -5.06
C ILE A 172 15.78 0.58 -3.59
N TYR A 173 14.67 -0.08 -3.30
CA TYR A 173 14.19 -0.30 -1.93
C TYR A 173 15.25 -0.97 -1.05
N LYS A 174 15.84 -2.07 -1.50
CA LYS A 174 16.90 -2.78 -0.77
C LYS A 174 18.08 -1.88 -0.39
N LYS A 175 18.43 -0.93 -1.27
CA LYS A 175 19.59 -0.04 -1.06
C LYS A 175 19.30 1.15 -0.14
N VAL A 176 18.08 1.68 -0.18
CA VAL A 176 17.78 2.94 0.53
C VAL A 176 16.79 2.80 1.68
N SER A 177 16.13 1.65 1.84
CA SER A 177 15.08 1.43 2.85
C SER A 177 15.56 1.66 4.28
N SER A 178 16.79 1.26 4.61
CA SER A 178 17.32 1.48 5.97
C SER A 178 17.32 2.97 6.34
N LYS A 179 17.84 3.83 5.45
CA LYS A 179 17.84 5.28 5.67
C LYS A 179 16.43 5.87 5.66
N PHE A 180 15.57 5.34 4.78
CA PHE A 180 14.17 5.75 4.72
C PHE A 180 13.46 5.51 6.05
N TRP A 181 13.58 4.31 6.59
CA TRP A 181 12.93 3.94 7.84
C TRP A 181 13.53 4.62 9.06
N GLN A 182 14.84 4.81 9.11
CA GLN A 182 15.49 5.62 10.17
C GLN A 182 14.94 7.05 10.18
N THR A 183 14.69 7.63 9.00
CA THR A 183 14.09 8.97 8.90
C THR A 183 12.67 8.97 9.45
N VAL A 184 11.83 8.00 9.05
CA VAL A 184 10.46 7.85 9.57
C VAL A 184 10.47 7.66 11.09
N GLU A 185 11.33 6.80 11.61
CA GLU A 185 11.46 6.50 13.04
C GLU A 185 11.95 7.68 13.87
N SER A 186 12.67 8.61 13.25
CA SER A 186 13.04 9.88 13.86
C SER A 186 11.92 10.93 13.88
N GLY A 187 10.73 10.58 13.37
CA GLY A 187 9.58 11.49 13.29
C GLY A 187 9.64 12.48 12.12
N ARG A 188 10.60 12.33 11.20
CA ARG A 188 10.76 13.20 10.03
C ARG A 188 10.18 12.57 8.77
N VAL A 189 9.85 13.41 7.81
CA VAL A 189 9.31 12.99 6.51
C VAL A 189 10.43 12.71 5.51
N PRO A 190 10.63 11.45 5.07
CA PRO A 190 11.57 11.14 4.03
C PRO A 190 11.02 11.50 2.65
N GLY A 191 11.87 12.02 1.78
CA GLY A 191 11.63 12.14 0.35
C GLY A 191 12.65 11.35 -0.44
N LEU A 192 12.25 10.85 -1.59
CA LEU A 192 13.14 10.21 -2.54
C LEU A 192 13.43 11.16 -3.70
N ARG A 193 14.65 11.13 -4.21
CA ARG A 193 15.01 11.83 -5.44
C ARG A 193 15.98 11.01 -6.27
N PRO A 194 15.81 10.98 -7.61
CA PRO A 194 16.76 10.32 -8.48
C PRO A 194 18.17 10.92 -8.33
N SER A 195 19.19 10.07 -8.17
CA SER A 195 20.60 10.48 -8.25
C SER A 195 20.98 10.52 -9.72
N GLY A 196 21.56 11.59 -10.18
CA GLY A 196 22.19 11.66 -11.48
C GLY A 196 21.67 12.74 -12.39
N LYS A 197 22.61 13.34 -13.06
CA LYS A 197 22.63 14.33 -14.15
C LYS A 197 21.46 15.32 -14.19
N LYS A 198 21.80 16.48 -13.71
CA LYS A 198 21.15 17.71 -14.14
C LYS A 198 21.14 17.84 -15.66
#